data_1c0bb8fe1688366cf17a2ad58756d89e
#
_entry.id   1c0bb8fe1688366cf17a2ad58756d89e
#
_cell.length_a   1.000
_cell.length_b   1.000
_cell.length_c   1.000
_cell.angle_alpha   90.00
_cell.angle_beta   90.00
_cell.angle_gamma   90.00
#
_symmetry.space_group_name_H-M   'P 1'
#
loop_
_entity.id
_entity.type
_entity.pdbx_description
1 polymer ?
#
loop_
_entity_poly.entity_id
_entity_poly.type
_entity_poly.pdbx_seq_one_letter_code
_entity_poly.pdbx_strand_id
1 'polypeptide(L)'
;AMLHEQPVAADEAVPLFVDVDGTLTRADISLESFVRIARSGVLAVIALLGWLVSGRAIAKTMSARRDPVDPAQLPYRQEVLDLIEQARQDGRSVILASASHRRNILRIARHLGLPGPVIATRGRTNLKSEVKLAAIRQRIGPEAPFDYIGDSKADQWREARQSWSVGYLPASGRVKRLGKARPGLMRALAKAARPHQWAKNGLVLVPAFTSGEFTEPTVFLKALGAAVLMSVIAS
;
A
#
# COMPACT_ATOMS: atom_id res chain seq x y z
N ALA A 1 11.49 -30.51 -0.98
CA ALA A 1 12.59 -30.21 -1.88
C ALA A 1 12.89 -28.71 -1.74
N MET A 2 13.99 -28.36 -1.10
CA MET A 2 14.53 -27.00 -1.09
C MET A 2 15.07 -26.73 -2.49
N LEU A 3 14.38 -25.86 -3.23
CA LEU A 3 14.96 -25.28 -4.43
C LEU A 3 16.08 -24.37 -3.94
N HIS A 4 17.33 -24.78 -4.15
CA HIS A 4 18.50 -23.91 -4.07
C HIS A 4 18.32 -22.83 -5.15
N GLU A 5 17.85 -21.66 -4.76
CA GLU A 5 17.86 -20.47 -5.60
C GLU A 5 19.32 -20.06 -5.75
N GLN A 6 19.90 -20.27 -6.93
CA GLN A 6 21.30 -19.91 -7.22
C GLN A 6 21.48 -18.39 -7.07
N PRO A 7 22.64 -17.92 -6.54
CA PRO A 7 22.98 -16.50 -6.53
C PRO A 7 23.15 -16.00 -7.97
N VAL A 8 22.70 -14.78 -8.24
CA VAL A 8 22.87 -14.09 -9.53
C VAL A 8 24.36 -13.92 -9.80
N ALA A 9 24.83 -14.34 -10.97
CA ALA A 9 26.24 -14.27 -11.36
C ALA A 9 26.73 -12.81 -11.44
N ALA A 10 28.02 -12.56 -11.12
CA ALA A 10 28.61 -11.23 -10.96
C ALA A 10 28.69 -10.37 -12.24
N ASP A 11 28.27 -10.88 -13.40
CA ASP A 11 28.31 -10.19 -14.70
C ASP A 11 26.89 -9.76 -15.20
N GLU A 12 25.86 -9.87 -14.36
CA GLU A 12 24.51 -9.43 -14.71
C GLU A 12 24.30 -7.94 -14.38
N ALA A 13 23.56 -7.24 -15.27
CA ALA A 13 23.14 -5.87 -15.06
C ALA A 13 22.46 -5.69 -13.69
N VAL A 14 22.81 -4.60 -12.96
CA VAL A 14 22.36 -4.33 -11.59
C VAL A 14 20.85 -4.56 -11.43
N PRO A 15 20.42 -5.48 -10.54
CA PRO A 15 19.02 -5.85 -10.40
C PRO A 15 18.17 -4.70 -9.83
N LEU A 16 16.90 -4.62 -10.27
CA LEU A 16 15.93 -3.68 -9.78
C LEU A 16 14.96 -4.40 -8.84
N PHE A 17 14.92 -3.99 -7.57
CA PHE A 17 13.92 -4.44 -6.61
C PHE A 17 12.76 -3.47 -6.55
N VAL A 18 11.54 -3.97 -6.63
CA VAL A 18 10.31 -3.17 -6.67
C VAL A 18 9.40 -3.57 -5.53
N ASP A 19 9.09 -2.62 -4.64
CA ASP A 19 8.05 -2.82 -3.64
C ASP A 19 6.66 -2.83 -4.29
N VAL A 20 5.71 -3.51 -3.67
CA VAL A 20 4.39 -3.71 -4.27
C VAL A 20 3.34 -2.83 -3.61
N ASP A 21 3.16 -2.97 -2.28
CA ASP A 21 2.12 -2.29 -1.54
C ASP A 21 2.39 -0.77 -1.45
N GLY A 22 1.51 0.05 -2.01
CA GLY A 22 1.69 1.50 -2.06
C GLY A 22 2.69 1.99 -3.11
N THR A 23 3.49 1.09 -3.70
CA THR A 23 4.52 1.38 -4.71
C THR A 23 4.07 0.96 -6.10
N LEU A 24 4.16 -0.31 -6.46
CA LEU A 24 3.71 -0.84 -7.75
C LEU A 24 2.20 -0.71 -7.90
N THR A 25 1.46 -0.98 -6.85
CA THR A 25 0.02 -0.70 -6.76
C THR A 25 -0.26 0.41 -5.74
N ARG A 26 -1.34 1.17 -5.97
CA ARG A 26 -1.81 2.17 -4.99
C ARG A 26 -2.50 1.54 -3.79
N ALA A 27 -2.85 0.28 -3.89
CA ALA A 27 -3.53 -0.50 -2.86
C ALA A 27 -2.53 -1.14 -1.89
N ASP A 28 -2.94 -1.34 -0.63
CA ASP A 28 -2.35 -2.32 0.29
C ASP A 28 -3.12 -3.63 0.13
N ILE A 29 -2.47 -4.61 -0.49
CA ILE A 29 -3.06 -5.91 -0.83
C ILE A 29 -3.57 -6.63 0.41
N SER A 30 -2.82 -6.57 1.51
CA SER A 30 -3.21 -7.25 2.75
C SER A 30 -4.43 -6.59 3.39
N LEU A 31 -4.47 -5.26 3.40
CA LEU A 31 -5.59 -4.50 3.96
C LEU A 31 -6.86 -4.71 3.15
N GLU A 32 -6.79 -4.68 1.82
CA GLU A 32 -7.95 -4.94 0.96
C GLU A 32 -8.53 -6.34 1.17
N SER A 33 -7.68 -7.38 1.25
CA SER A 33 -8.13 -8.73 1.59
C SER A 33 -8.79 -8.77 2.97
N PHE A 34 -8.24 -8.09 3.97
CA PHE A 34 -8.83 -8.05 5.31
C PHE A 34 -10.22 -7.40 5.29
N VAL A 35 -10.39 -6.28 4.57
CA VAL A 35 -11.68 -5.60 4.43
C VAL A 35 -12.70 -6.48 3.71
N ARG A 36 -12.32 -7.16 2.62
CA ARG A 36 -13.22 -8.07 1.91
C ARG A 36 -13.64 -9.26 2.79
N ILE A 37 -12.69 -9.87 3.52
CA ILE A 37 -13.00 -10.95 4.45
C ILE A 37 -13.93 -10.46 5.56
N ALA A 38 -13.68 -9.28 6.16
CA ALA A 38 -14.54 -8.73 7.20
C ALA A 38 -15.98 -8.49 6.73
N ARG A 39 -16.16 -8.07 5.47
CA ARG A 39 -17.49 -7.87 4.85
C ARG A 39 -18.25 -9.17 4.59
N SER A 40 -17.60 -10.32 4.64
CA SER A 40 -18.27 -11.62 4.40
C SER A 40 -19.05 -12.15 5.61
N GLY A 41 -19.06 -11.45 6.74
CA GLY A 41 -19.91 -11.74 7.90
C GLY A 41 -19.17 -11.80 9.23
N VAL A 42 -19.93 -11.88 10.32
CA VAL A 42 -19.42 -11.81 11.70
C VAL A 42 -18.41 -12.93 12.00
N LEU A 43 -18.66 -14.15 11.56
CA LEU A 43 -17.73 -15.27 11.76
C LEU A 43 -16.40 -15.03 11.06
N ALA A 44 -16.39 -14.34 9.93
CA ALA A 44 -15.18 -13.99 9.22
C ALA A 44 -14.37 -12.91 9.98
N VAL A 45 -15.05 -11.97 10.62
CA VAL A 45 -14.41 -10.98 11.51
C VAL A 45 -13.76 -11.66 12.69
N ILE A 46 -14.46 -12.60 13.36
CA ILE A 46 -13.90 -13.37 14.48
C ILE A 46 -12.65 -14.15 14.05
N ALA A 47 -12.73 -14.83 12.89
CA ALA A 47 -11.59 -15.56 12.33
C ALA A 47 -10.41 -14.62 12.04
N LEU A 48 -10.67 -13.45 11.43
CA LEU A 48 -9.65 -12.45 11.14
C LEU A 48 -8.97 -11.92 12.39
N LEU A 49 -9.74 -11.63 13.45
CA LEU A 49 -9.20 -11.23 14.76
C LEU A 49 -8.32 -12.32 15.35
N GLY A 50 -8.76 -13.59 15.31
CA GLY A 50 -7.95 -14.73 15.76
C GLY A 50 -6.62 -14.85 14.98
N TRP A 51 -6.62 -14.64 13.67
CA TRP A 51 -5.39 -14.64 12.89
C TRP A 51 -4.48 -13.46 13.23
N LEU A 52 -5.02 -12.27 13.48
CA LEU A 52 -4.25 -11.09 13.88
C LEU A 52 -3.59 -11.25 15.24
N VAL A 53 -4.29 -11.85 16.21
CA VAL A 53 -3.74 -12.20 17.53
C VAL A 53 -2.62 -13.24 17.39
N SER A 54 -2.77 -14.21 16.48
CA SER A 54 -1.73 -15.21 16.17
C SER A 54 -0.51 -14.64 15.45
N GLY A 55 -0.58 -13.39 14.98
CA GLY A 55 0.52 -12.66 14.37
C GLY A 55 0.26 -12.20 12.94
N ARG A 56 0.84 -11.05 12.59
CA ARG A 56 0.63 -10.40 11.27
C ARG A 56 0.99 -11.29 10.08
N ALA A 57 2.04 -12.10 10.19
CA ALA A 57 2.44 -13.00 9.10
C ALA A 57 1.42 -14.12 8.90
N ILE A 58 0.85 -14.64 10.00
CA ILE A 58 -0.20 -15.67 9.98
C ILE A 58 -1.47 -15.07 9.35
N ALA A 59 -1.89 -13.88 9.79
CA ALA A 59 -3.05 -13.20 9.22
C ALA A 59 -2.91 -13.00 7.71
N LYS A 60 -1.76 -12.54 7.22
CA LYS A 60 -1.48 -12.40 5.78
C LYS A 60 -1.52 -13.75 5.04
N THR A 61 -1.04 -14.82 5.67
CA THR A 61 -1.06 -16.17 5.08
C THR A 61 -2.48 -16.68 4.93
N MET A 62 -3.28 -16.55 5.98
CA MET A 62 -4.66 -17.05 6.00
C MET A 62 -5.56 -16.22 5.09
N SER A 63 -5.42 -14.90 5.08
CA SER A 63 -6.16 -14.04 4.17
C SER A 63 -5.81 -14.30 2.70
N ALA A 64 -4.53 -14.46 2.35
CA ALA A 64 -4.11 -14.79 0.99
C ALA A 64 -4.59 -16.17 0.50
N ARG A 65 -4.92 -17.09 1.43
CA ARG A 65 -5.54 -18.38 1.10
C ARG A 65 -7.05 -18.24 0.89
N ARG A 66 -7.72 -17.48 1.74
CA ARG A 66 -9.18 -17.32 1.74
C ARG A 66 -9.64 -16.36 0.64
N ASP A 67 -8.91 -15.27 0.44
CA ASP A 67 -9.23 -14.21 -0.51
C ASP A 67 -7.96 -13.83 -1.30
N PRO A 68 -7.55 -14.66 -2.28
CA PRO A 68 -6.38 -14.38 -3.11
C PRO A 68 -6.64 -13.16 -4.00
N VAL A 69 -5.62 -12.30 -4.12
CA VAL A 69 -5.70 -11.11 -4.97
C VAL A 69 -5.96 -11.47 -6.44
N ASP A 70 -6.80 -10.67 -7.10
CA ASP A 70 -6.92 -10.65 -8.54
C ASP A 70 -5.99 -9.57 -9.11
N PRO A 71 -4.89 -9.95 -9.77
CA PRO A 71 -3.92 -8.98 -10.27
C PRO A 71 -4.49 -8.03 -11.33
N ALA A 72 -5.49 -8.47 -12.10
CA ALA A 72 -6.08 -7.66 -13.16
C ALA A 72 -6.87 -6.45 -12.63
N GLN A 73 -7.35 -6.53 -11.38
CA GLN A 73 -8.14 -5.47 -10.75
C GLN A 73 -7.29 -4.49 -9.92
N LEU A 74 -5.98 -4.69 -9.82
CA LEU A 74 -5.12 -3.83 -9.03
C LEU A 74 -4.88 -2.47 -9.73
N PRO A 75 -4.94 -1.35 -8.97
CA PRO A 75 -4.67 -0.02 -9.48
C PRO A 75 -3.15 0.21 -9.61
N TYR A 76 -2.53 -0.36 -10.64
CA TYR A 76 -1.11 -0.19 -10.89
C TYR A 76 -0.73 1.27 -11.13
N ARG A 77 0.53 1.60 -10.81
CA ARG A 77 1.12 2.89 -11.13
C ARG A 77 1.87 2.80 -12.44
N GLN A 78 1.43 3.56 -13.42
CA GLN A 78 2.03 3.53 -14.75
C GLN A 78 3.51 3.92 -14.70
N GLU A 79 3.85 4.89 -13.87
CA GLU A 79 5.23 5.37 -13.71
C GLU A 79 6.20 4.27 -13.22
N VAL A 80 5.69 3.33 -12.42
CA VAL A 80 6.47 2.18 -11.94
C VAL A 80 6.54 1.09 -13.01
N LEU A 81 5.45 0.84 -13.72
CA LEU A 81 5.43 -0.11 -14.85
C LEU A 81 6.39 0.32 -15.94
N ASP A 82 6.43 1.61 -16.29
CA ASP A 82 7.34 2.16 -17.31
C ASP A 82 8.81 1.94 -16.90
N LEU A 83 9.15 2.15 -15.62
CA LEU A 83 10.50 1.93 -15.12
C LEU A 83 10.87 0.43 -15.08
N ILE A 84 9.92 -0.45 -14.78
CA ILE A 84 10.08 -1.90 -14.87
C ILE A 84 10.38 -2.31 -16.31
N GLU A 85 9.60 -1.80 -17.25
CA GLU A 85 9.78 -2.14 -18.67
C GLU A 85 11.12 -1.63 -19.21
N GLN A 86 11.52 -0.39 -18.84
CA GLN A 86 12.83 0.14 -19.18
C GLN A 86 13.95 -0.76 -18.62
N ALA A 87 13.86 -1.16 -17.34
CA ALA A 87 14.86 -2.03 -16.74
C ALA A 87 14.95 -3.40 -17.46
N ARG A 88 13.82 -3.94 -17.93
CA ARG A 88 13.79 -5.17 -18.73
C ARG A 88 14.45 -5.00 -20.09
N GLN A 89 14.18 -3.90 -20.77
CA GLN A 89 14.82 -3.56 -22.06
C GLN A 89 16.33 -3.39 -21.91
N ASP A 90 16.79 -2.88 -20.76
CA ASP A 90 18.20 -2.78 -20.39
C ASP A 90 18.82 -4.14 -19.97
N GLY A 91 18.08 -5.25 -20.09
CA GLY A 91 18.55 -6.59 -19.72
C GLY A 91 18.67 -6.82 -18.21
N ARG A 92 18.06 -5.98 -17.38
CA ARG A 92 18.15 -6.05 -15.92
C ARG A 92 17.13 -7.00 -15.35
N SER A 93 17.53 -7.76 -14.31
CA SER A 93 16.60 -8.55 -13.51
C SER A 93 15.68 -7.66 -12.68
N VAL A 94 14.34 -7.84 -12.80
CA VAL A 94 13.35 -7.14 -11.99
C VAL A 94 12.76 -8.10 -10.98
N ILE A 95 12.84 -7.76 -9.69
CA ILE A 95 12.44 -8.63 -8.57
C ILE A 95 11.42 -7.90 -7.69
N LEU A 96 10.23 -8.47 -7.52
CA LEU A 96 9.25 -7.92 -6.58
C LEU A 96 9.64 -8.24 -5.14
N ALA A 97 9.70 -7.20 -4.28
CA ALA A 97 10.10 -7.31 -2.88
C ALA A 97 9.04 -6.66 -1.96
N SER A 98 8.15 -7.44 -1.35
CA SER A 98 7.00 -6.93 -0.59
C SER A 98 6.82 -7.60 0.77
N ALA A 99 6.27 -6.85 1.72
CA ALA A 99 5.81 -7.39 3.00
C ALA A 99 4.49 -8.18 2.90
N SER A 100 3.85 -8.20 1.75
CA SER A 100 2.64 -9.01 1.48
C SER A 100 2.96 -10.48 1.30
N HIS A 101 1.94 -11.34 1.39
CA HIS A 101 2.14 -12.80 1.33
C HIS A 101 2.61 -13.25 -0.06
N ARG A 102 3.61 -14.15 -0.09
CA ARG A 102 4.27 -14.67 -1.30
C ARG A 102 3.29 -15.14 -2.40
N ARG A 103 2.20 -15.78 -2.02
CA ARG A 103 1.18 -16.26 -2.98
C ARG A 103 0.62 -15.13 -3.84
N ASN A 104 0.28 -14.00 -3.23
CA ASN A 104 -0.26 -12.84 -3.93
C ASN A 104 0.81 -12.18 -4.81
N ILE A 105 2.03 -12.03 -4.30
CA ILE A 105 3.13 -11.43 -5.07
C ILE A 105 3.52 -12.27 -6.29
N LEU A 106 3.51 -13.60 -6.17
CA LEU A 106 3.72 -14.50 -7.31
C LEU A 106 2.61 -14.40 -8.37
N ARG A 107 1.34 -14.17 -7.96
CA ARG A 107 0.24 -13.94 -8.92
C ARG A 107 0.45 -12.64 -9.68
N ILE A 108 0.85 -11.58 -8.98
CA ILE A 108 1.16 -10.28 -9.60
C ILE A 108 2.36 -10.40 -10.54
N ALA A 109 3.45 -11.05 -10.11
CA ALA A 109 4.62 -11.25 -10.95
C ALA A 109 4.29 -11.97 -12.25
N ARG A 110 3.49 -13.05 -12.18
CA ARG A 110 3.03 -13.78 -13.38
C ARG A 110 2.17 -12.92 -14.29
N HIS A 111 1.25 -12.15 -13.72
CA HIS A 111 0.37 -11.26 -14.48
C HIS A 111 1.15 -10.19 -15.25
N LEU A 112 2.22 -9.68 -14.64
CA LEU A 112 3.09 -8.66 -15.26
C LEU A 112 4.20 -9.27 -16.14
N GLY A 113 4.20 -10.59 -16.35
CA GLY A 113 5.23 -11.24 -17.15
C GLY A 113 6.64 -11.08 -16.57
N LEU A 114 6.77 -11.00 -15.24
CA LEU A 114 8.04 -10.94 -14.51
C LEU A 114 8.44 -12.36 -14.10
N PRO A 115 9.17 -13.11 -14.96
CA PRO A 115 9.68 -14.41 -14.60
C PRO A 115 10.81 -14.22 -13.59
N GLY A 116 10.69 -14.81 -12.44
CA GLY A 116 11.77 -14.73 -11.48
C GLY A 116 11.30 -14.93 -10.05
N PRO A 117 12.23 -15.01 -9.14
CA PRO A 117 11.93 -15.15 -7.74
C PRO A 117 11.33 -13.86 -7.20
N VAL A 118 10.50 -13.99 -6.17
CA VAL A 118 9.96 -12.86 -5.43
C VAL A 118 10.46 -12.93 -3.98
N ILE A 119 10.74 -11.77 -3.41
CA ILE A 119 11.02 -11.59 -1.98
C ILE A 119 9.73 -11.18 -1.31
N ALA A 120 9.10 -12.07 -0.54
CA ALA A 120 7.79 -11.82 0.02
C ALA A 120 7.54 -12.62 1.31
N THR A 121 6.65 -12.15 2.16
CA THR A 121 6.29 -12.80 3.43
C THR A 121 5.87 -14.26 3.20
N ARG A 122 6.49 -15.17 3.96
CA ARG A 122 6.20 -16.61 3.96
C ARG A 122 6.16 -17.15 5.38
N GLY A 123 5.15 -17.97 5.69
CA GLY A 123 5.03 -18.59 7.00
C GLY A 123 4.92 -17.55 8.13
N ARG A 124 5.86 -17.54 9.06
CA ARG A 124 5.89 -16.66 10.24
C ARG A 124 6.80 -15.42 10.04
N THR A 125 7.57 -15.34 8.96
CA THR A 125 8.50 -14.23 8.71
C THR A 125 7.80 -13.10 7.97
N ASN A 126 7.69 -11.94 8.63
CA ASN A 126 7.13 -10.73 8.04
C ASN A 126 8.28 -9.87 7.46
N LEU A 127 8.32 -9.73 6.14
CA LEU A 127 9.37 -9.02 5.40
C LEU A 127 9.13 -7.51 5.41
N LYS A 128 9.55 -6.84 6.47
CA LYS A 128 9.55 -5.36 6.56
C LYS A 128 10.97 -4.83 6.75
N SER A 129 11.24 -3.63 6.23
CA SER A 129 12.48 -2.85 6.45
C SER A 129 13.74 -3.71 6.43
N GLU A 130 14.45 -3.81 7.54
CA GLU A 130 15.73 -4.53 7.69
C GLU A 130 15.64 -6.01 7.29
N VAL A 131 14.50 -6.67 7.59
CA VAL A 131 14.29 -8.08 7.18
C VAL A 131 14.20 -8.19 5.66
N LYS A 132 13.62 -7.18 5.00
CA LYS A 132 13.55 -7.10 3.53
C LYS A 132 14.96 -6.87 2.95
N LEU A 133 15.73 -5.95 3.53
CA LEU A 133 17.11 -5.69 3.12
C LEU A 133 17.98 -6.94 3.28
N ALA A 134 17.89 -7.63 4.44
CA ALA A 134 18.62 -8.88 4.66
C ALA A 134 18.26 -9.94 3.61
N ALA A 135 16.97 -10.08 3.26
CA ALA A 135 16.54 -11.02 2.22
C ALA A 135 17.05 -10.62 0.81
N ILE A 136 17.13 -9.32 0.50
CA ILE A 136 17.78 -8.82 -0.73
C ILE A 136 19.25 -9.21 -0.72
N ARG A 137 19.99 -8.91 0.35
CA ARG A 137 21.40 -9.22 0.49
C ARG A 137 21.71 -10.72 0.44
N GLN A 138 20.87 -11.53 1.07
CA GLN A 138 20.99 -13.00 0.98
C GLN A 138 20.88 -13.50 -0.46
N ARG A 139 20.13 -12.80 -1.30
CA ARG A 139 19.91 -13.21 -2.68
C ARG A 139 21.02 -12.76 -3.64
N ILE A 140 21.51 -11.52 -3.49
CA ILE A 140 22.49 -10.96 -4.44
C ILE A 140 23.92 -10.95 -3.91
N GLY A 141 24.11 -11.22 -2.61
CA GLY A 141 25.39 -11.08 -1.93
C GLY A 141 25.48 -9.79 -1.10
N PRO A 142 26.38 -9.77 -0.10
CA PRO A 142 26.45 -8.67 0.88
C PRO A 142 26.85 -7.34 0.26
N GLU A 143 27.74 -7.34 -0.75
CA GLU A 143 28.30 -6.14 -1.38
C GLU A 143 27.76 -5.86 -2.80
N ALA A 144 26.92 -6.76 -3.34
CA ALA A 144 26.41 -6.60 -4.71
C ALA A 144 25.56 -5.33 -4.84
N PRO A 145 25.73 -4.52 -5.90
CA PRO A 145 24.93 -3.34 -6.14
C PRO A 145 23.50 -3.73 -6.50
N PHE A 146 22.51 -2.95 -6.04
CA PHE A 146 21.11 -3.08 -6.42
C PHE A 146 20.43 -1.73 -6.47
N ASP A 147 19.35 -1.65 -7.23
CA ASP A 147 18.48 -0.50 -7.29
C ASP A 147 17.12 -0.84 -6.63
N TYR A 148 16.43 0.15 -6.04
CA TYR A 148 15.21 -0.08 -5.30
C TYR A 148 14.14 0.98 -5.59
N ILE A 149 12.88 0.53 -5.68
CA ILE A 149 11.71 1.40 -5.75
C ILE A 149 10.81 1.12 -4.56
N GLY A 150 10.47 2.16 -3.77
CA GLY A 150 9.58 2.03 -2.62
C GLY A 150 8.81 3.30 -2.31
N ASP A 151 7.83 3.21 -1.40
CA ASP A 151 7.01 4.33 -0.96
C ASP A 151 7.28 4.75 0.48
N SER A 152 8.13 4.02 1.18
CA SER A 152 8.43 4.21 2.61
C SER A 152 9.83 4.75 2.85
N LYS A 153 9.96 5.66 3.83
CA LYS A 153 11.27 6.10 4.35
C LYS A 153 12.09 4.93 4.91
N ALA A 154 11.40 3.95 5.50
CA ALA A 154 12.02 2.79 6.10
C ALA A 154 12.70 1.85 5.07
N ASP A 155 12.36 2.00 3.79
CA ASP A 155 12.92 1.23 2.68
C ASP A 155 13.97 2.04 1.87
N GLN A 156 14.45 3.17 2.43
CA GLN A 156 15.53 3.98 1.82
C GLN A 156 16.87 3.58 2.40
N TRP A 157 17.41 2.50 1.88
CA TRP A 157 18.72 2.00 2.32
C TRP A 157 19.85 2.74 1.63
N ARG A 158 20.91 3.04 2.40
CA ARG A 158 22.15 3.63 1.87
C ARG A 158 22.90 2.68 0.94
N GLU A 159 22.64 1.40 1.09
CA GLU A 159 23.24 0.29 0.35
C GLU A 159 22.70 0.17 -1.08
N ALA A 160 21.55 0.75 -1.36
CA ALA A 160 21.04 0.80 -2.73
C ALA A 160 21.85 1.82 -3.56
N ARG A 161 22.26 1.39 -4.75
CA ARG A 161 22.97 2.26 -5.71
C ARG A 161 22.13 3.42 -6.15
N GLN A 162 20.89 3.15 -6.57
CA GLN A 162 19.85 4.12 -6.87
C GLN A 162 18.54 3.74 -6.17
N SER A 163 17.82 4.74 -5.69
CA SER A 163 16.51 4.54 -5.10
C SER A 163 15.50 5.51 -5.71
N TRP A 164 14.31 5.00 -5.95
CA TRP A 164 13.16 5.81 -6.34
C TRP A 164 12.08 5.75 -5.26
N SER A 165 11.52 6.89 -4.97
CA SER A 165 10.42 7.01 -4.01
C SER A 165 9.13 7.40 -4.73
N VAL A 166 8.06 6.67 -4.45
CA VAL A 166 6.74 6.91 -4.98
C VAL A 166 5.88 7.65 -3.95
N GLY A 167 5.44 8.86 -4.29
CA GLY A 167 4.49 9.63 -3.48
C GLY A 167 5.04 10.21 -2.18
N TYR A 168 6.33 10.13 -1.93
CA TYR A 168 7.03 10.66 -0.76
C TYR A 168 8.14 11.61 -1.21
N LEU A 169 8.38 12.67 -0.43
CA LEU A 169 9.50 13.59 -0.68
C LEU A 169 10.75 13.04 0.02
N PRO A 170 11.80 12.69 -0.74
CA PRO A 170 13.05 12.21 -0.12
C PRO A 170 13.70 13.32 0.72
N ALA A 171 14.17 12.95 1.88
CA ALA A 171 14.93 13.85 2.76
C ALA A 171 16.36 14.12 2.25
N SER A 172 16.87 13.31 1.28
CA SER A 172 18.21 13.43 0.71
C SER A 172 18.17 13.38 -0.81
N GLY A 173 19.09 14.08 -1.49
CA GLY A 173 19.19 14.11 -2.95
C GLY A 173 19.56 12.79 -3.63
N ARG A 174 19.75 11.71 -2.86
CA ARG A 174 20.07 10.36 -3.38
C ARG A 174 18.85 9.61 -3.90
N VAL A 175 17.66 9.98 -3.45
CA VAL A 175 16.41 9.29 -3.81
C VAL A 175 15.68 10.10 -4.85
N LYS A 176 15.54 9.54 -6.05
CA LYS A 176 14.77 10.15 -7.13
C LYS A 176 13.28 9.99 -6.87
N ARG A 177 12.50 11.02 -7.14
CA ARG A 177 11.06 10.94 -7.02
C ARG A 177 10.43 10.41 -8.31
N LEU A 178 9.55 9.44 -8.16
CA LEU A 178 8.77 8.90 -9.25
C LEU A 178 7.29 9.32 -9.09
N GLY A 179 6.73 9.94 -10.12
CA GLY A 179 5.34 10.40 -10.14
C GLY A 179 5.05 11.65 -9.28
N LYS A 180 3.76 11.95 -9.09
CA LYS A 180 3.28 13.12 -8.34
C LYS A 180 3.36 12.88 -6.82
N ALA A 181 3.65 13.94 -6.05
CA ALA A 181 3.61 13.87 -4.58
C ALA A 181 2.24 13.44 -4.08
N ARG A 182 2.23 12.62 -3.02
CA ARG A 182 0.99 12.40 -2.26
C ARG A 182 0.57 13.71 -1.61
N PRO A 183 -0.70 14.10 -1.67
CA PRO A 183 -1.18 15.25 -0.91
C PRO A 183 -0.97 14.98 0.59
N GLY A 184 -0.59 16.01 1.34
CA GLY A 184 -0.50 15.90 2.81
C GLY A 184 -1.83 15.43 3.40
N LEU A 185 -1.79 14.80 4.57
CA LEU A 185 -2.96 14.21 5.25
C LEU A 185 -4.12 15.22 5.35
N MET A 186 -3.83 16.47 5.77
CA MET A 186 -4.84 17.52 5.89
C MET A 186 -5.54 17.84 4.56
N ARG A 187 -4.77 17.90 3.47
CA ARG A 187 -5.33 18.12 2.13
C ARG A 187 -6.13 16.93 1.63
N ALA A 188 -5.70 15.70 1.96
CA ALA A 188 -6.44 14.48 1.64
C ALA A 188 -7.73 14.40 2.43
N LEU A 189 -7.73 14.72 3.73
CA LEU A 189 -8.91 14.79 4.58
C LEU A 189 -9.88 15.89 4.10
N ALA A 190 -9.38 17.10 3.80
CA ALA A 190 -10.21 18.18 3.27
C ALA A 190 -10.88 17.82 1.93
N LYS A 191 -10.16 17.06 1.07
CA LYS A 191 -10.73 16.56 -0.19
C LYS A 191 -11.74 15.42 0.04
N ALA A 192 -11.49 14.54 0.99
CA ALA A 192 -12.39 13.45 1.36
C ALA A 192 -13.66 13.98 2.04
N ALA A 193 -13.57 15.02 2.85
CA ALA A 193 -14.69 15.67 3.52
C ALA A 193 -15.69 16.34 2.56
N ARG A 194 -15.33 16.51 1.27
CA ARG A 194 -16.23 17.07 0.23
C ARG A 194 -16.98 18.32 0.67
N PRO A 195 -16.31 19.41 1.10
CA PRO A 195 -16.96 20.58 1.70
C PRO A 195 -18.03 21.22 0.80
N HIS A 196 -17.94 21.04 -0.52
CA HIS A 196 -18.97 21.50 -1.46
C HIS A 196 -20.34 20.80 -1.28
N GLN A 197 -20.37 19.61 -0.66
CA GLN A 197 -21.63 18.90 -0.34
C GLN A 197 -22.23 19.37 0.98
N TRP A 198 -21.45 19.99 1.87
CA TRP A 198 -21.92 20.48 3.15
C TRP A 198 -22.95 21.61 3.01
N ALA A 199 -22.83 22.40 1.92
CA ALA A 199 -23.83 23.42 1.62
C ALA A 199 -25.25 22.84 1.49
N LYS A 200 -25.40 21.62 0.95
CA LYS A 200 -26.69 20.92 0.86
C LYS A 200 -27.20 20.49 2.23
N ASN A 201 -26.32 20.14 3.14
CA ASN A 201 -26.67 19.73 4.50
C ASN A 201 -27.01 20.95 5.39
N GLY A 202 -26.68 22.17 4.96
CA GLY A 202 -27.15 23.41 5.56
C GLY A 202 -28.66 23.57 5.56
N LEU A 203 -29.38 22.86 4.65
CA LEU A 203 -30.84 22.79 4.66
C LEU A 203 -31.41 22.23 5.96
N VAL A 204 -30.65 21.47 6.74
CA VAL A 204 -31.04 20.99 8.07
C VAL A 204 -31.26 22.16 9.06
N LEU A 205 -30.64 23.31 8.79
CA LEU A 205 -30.81 24.53 9.62
C LEU A 205 -32.09 25.31 9.28
N VAL A 206 -32.71 25.07 8.09
CA VAL A 206 -33.88 25.81 7.64
C VAL A 206 -35.05 25.73 8.62
N PRO A 207 -35.44 24.56 9.18
CA PRO A 207 -36.49 24.48 10.18
C PRO A 207 -36.20 25.30 11.44
N ALA A 208 -34.97 25.38 11.90
CA ALA A 208 -34.57 26.16 13.04
C ALA A 208 -34.66 27.68 12.76
N PHE A 209 -34.41 28.11 11.51
CA PHE A 209 -34.64 29.51 11.11
C PHE A 209 -36.11 29.85 10.96
N THR A 210 -36.92 28.94 10.45
CA THR A 210 -38.36 29.19 10.20
C THR A 210 -39.21 29.06 11.43
N SER A 211 -38.77 28.34 12.47
CA SER A 211 -39.46 28.22 13.75
C SER A 211 -39.46 29.49 14.60
N GLY A 212 -38.59 30.45 14.26
CA GLY A 212 -38.37 31.67 15.10
C GLY A 212 -37.57 31.42 16.38
N GLU A 213 -37.21 30.18 16.69
CA GLU A 213 -36.46 29.77 17.89
C GLU A 213 -34.92 29.78 17.67
N PHE A 214 -34.48 30.32 16.55
CA PHE A 214 -33.07 30.37 16.19
C PHE A 214 -32.17 31.15 17.18
N THR A 215 -32.79 32.08 17.90
CA THR A 215 -32.14 32.89 18.96
C THR A 215 -31.89 32.09 20.25
N GLU A 216 -32.58 30.95 20.43
CA GLU A 216 -32.34 30.07 21.57
C GLU A 216 -31.06 29.30 21.39
N PRO A 217 -30.02 29.48 22.28
CA PRO A 217 -28.70 28.84 22.12
C PRO A 217 -28.80 27.30 22.07
N THR A 218 -29.70 26.71 22.78
CA THR A 218 -29.90 25.25 22.83
C THR A 218 -30.45 24.69 21.52
N VAL A 219 -31.38 25.38 20.87
CA VAL A 219 -31.94 25.00 19.57
C VAL A 219 -30.88 25.14 18.48
N PHE A 220 -30.15 26.28 18.48
CA PHE A 220 -29.06 26.51 17.54
C PHE A 220 -27.99 25.46 17.63
N LEU A 221 -27.50 25.15 18.84
CA LEU A 221 -26.45 24.13 19.04
C LEU A 221 -26.89 22.73 18.59
N LYS A 222 -28.13 22.35 18.85
CA LYS A 222 -28.71 21.07 18.39
C LYS A 222 -28.79 21.00 16.86
N ALA A 223 -29.27 22.05 16.22
CA ALA A 223 -29.39 22.15 14.76
C ALA A 223 -28.01 22.14 14.11
N LEU A 224 -27.05 22.87 14.65
CA LEU A 224 -25.64 22.87 14.19
C LEU A 224 -24.99 21.49 14.35
N GLY A 225 -25.17 20.84 15.50
CA GLY A 225 -24.71 19.48 15.76
C GLY A 225 -25.25 18.48 14.78
N ALA A 226 -26.57 18.56 14.46
CA ALA A 226 -27.22 17.71 13.46
C ALA A 226 -26.66 17.95 12.06
N ALA A 227 -26.44 19.21 11.65
CA ALA A 227 -25.85 19.54 10.34
C ALA A 227 -24.42 19.03 10.21
N VAL A 228 -23.60 19.15 11.25
CA VAL A 228 -22.23 18.61 11.27
C VAL A 228 -22.25 17.08 11.21
N LEU A 229 -23.10 16.42 12.02
CA LEU A 229 -23.21 14.96 12.04
C LEU A 229 -23.64 14.40 10.67
N MET A 230 -24.67 15.03 10.06
CA MET A 230 -25.12 14.69 8.72
C MET A 230 -24.02 14.88 7.67
N SER A 231 -23.21 15.93 7.79
CA SER A 231 -22.11 16.19 6.88
C SER A 231 -21.01 15.14 7.00
N VAL A 232 -20.71 14.67 8.21
CA VAL A 232 -19.73 13.60 8.47
C VAL A 232 -20.24 12.25 7.96
N ILE A 233 -21.51 11.93 8.17
CA ILE A 233 -22.11 10.66 7.72
C ILE A 233 -22.21 10.61 6.19
N ALA A 234 -22.47 11.75 5.54
CA ALA A 234 -22.63 11.86 4.09
C ALA A 234 -21.30 11.99 3.31
N SER A 235 -20.17 12.13 4.02
CA SER A 235 -18.81 12.23 3.42
C SER A 235 -18.16 10.86 3.24
#